data_12968a3260c7d3f141ec1ee86a179e07
#
_entry.id   12968a3260c7d3f141ec1ee86a179e07
#
_cell.length_a   1.000
_cell.length_b   1.000
_cell.length_c   1.000
_cell.angle_alpha   90.00
_cell.angle_beta   90.00
_cell.angle_gamma   90.00
#
_symmetry.space_group_name_H-M   'P 1'
#
loop_
_entity.id
_entity.type
_entity.pdbx_description
1 polymer ?
#
loop_
_entity_poly.entity_id
_entity_poly.type
_entity_poly.pdbx_seq_one_letter_code
_entity_poly.pdbx_strand_id
1 'polypeptide(L)'
;MSEIIIGNATDFNLNNKFSGAITSPPYINAFDYVRILRLETLWLELADENELREIKKKHVGTENLVIKIFDEYQILECSLLLKEYYEKIKIIDNKRAHIILKFFNDMKKNLQMVNNHLEDAGVYSIVIGNSNIRGIEIESWKVISQISKYCGFIEELHFSYQIRNHYLRIDRKTKGGKINSDHILVLRKISGTKK
;
A
#
# COMPACT_ATOMS: atom_id res chain seq x y z
N MET A 1 0.05 -9.76 -26.78
CA MET A 1 -1.23 -10.32 -26.25
C MET A 1 -1.35 -9.86 -24.82
N SER A 2 -2.49 -9.30 -24.40
CA SER A 2 -2.75 -8.89 -23.02
C SER A 2 -3.62 -9.92 -22.33
N GLU A 3 -3.38 -10.16 -21.03
CA GLU A 3 -4.11 -11.11 -20.21
C GLU A 3 -4.59 -10.41 -18.94
N ILE A 4 -5.81 -10.75 -18.47
CA ILE A 4 -6.35 -10.29 -17.19
C ILE A 4 -6.33 -11.45 -16.21
N ILE A 5 -5.62 -11.26 -15.10
CA ILE A 5 -5.50 -12.25 -14.03
C ILE A 5 -6.15 -11.70 -12.76
N ILE A 6 -7.12 -12.42 -12.21
CA ILE A 6 -7.73 -12.09 -10.93
C ILE A 6 -6.90 -12.71 -9.83
N GLY A 7 -6.45 -11.92 -8.85
CA GLY A 7 -5.59 -12.41 -7.77
C GLY A 7 -5.41 -11.41 -6.63
N ASN A 8 -4.59 -11.80 -5.68
CA ASN A 8 -4.22 -10.98 -4.54
C ASN A 8 -2.84 -10.33 -4.79
N ALA A 9 -2.76 -9.01 -4.73
CA ALA A 9 -1.51 -8.27 -4.96
C ALA A 9 -0.39 -8.59 -3.96
N THR A 10 -0.71 -9.21 -2.82
CA THR A 10 0.27 -9.64 -1.81
C THR A 10 0.65 -11.11 -1.90
N ASP A 11 -0.02 -11.87 -2.77
CA ASP A 11 0.21 -13.29 -2.98
C ASP A 11 -0.29 -13.69 -4.37
N PHE A 12 0.59 -13.70 -5.35
CA PHE A 12 0.31 -14.10 -6.72
C PHE A 12 1.49 -14.88 -7.32
N ASN A 13 1.20 -15.70 -8.30
CA ASN A 13 2.22 -16.40 -9.07
C ASN A 13 1.94 -16.25 -10.55
N LEU A 14 2.97 -15.83 -11.29
CA LEU A 14 2.92 -15.62 -12.73
C LEU A 14 3.96 -16.53 -13.41
N ASN A 15 3.62 -17.07 -14.57
CA ASN A 15 4.51 -18.00 -15.28
C ASN A 15 5.72 -17.33 -15.89
N ASN A 16 5.64 -16.03 -16.16
CA ASN A 16 6.68 -15.26 -16.83
C ASN A 16 7.23 -14.16 -15.92
N LYS A 17 8.46 -13.74 -16.20
CA LYS A 17 9.02 -12.50 -15.66
C LYS A 17 8.71 -11.34 -16.59
N PHE A 18 8.73 -10.14 -16.03
CA PHE A 18 8.40 -8.89 -16.70
C PHE A 18 9.53 -7.87 -16.52
N SER A 19 9.73 -7.03 -17.51
CA SER A 19 10.72 -5.94 -17.44
C SER A 19 10.24 -4.76 -16.59
N GLY A 20 8.93 -4.64 -16.37
CA GLY A 20 8.37 -3.56 -15.55
C GLY A 20 7.02 -3.87 -14.95
N ALA A 21 6.72 -3.21 -13.83
CA ALA A 21 5.43 -3.22 -13.15
C ALA A 21 5.02 -1.81 -12.76
N ILE A 22 3.72 -1.52 -12.79
CA ILE A 22 3.15 -0.24 -12.36
C ILE A 22 1.96 -0.52 -11.46
N THR A 23 1.84 0.22 -10.36
CA THR A 23 0.68 0.15 -9.46
C THR A 23 0.34 1.50 -8.84
N SER A 24 -0.93 1.64 -8.45
CA SER A 24 -1.40 2.65 -7.52
C SER A 24 -2.13 1.91 -6.39
N PRO A 25 -1.44 1.59 -5.29
CA PRO A 25 -2.06 0.86 -4.19
C PRO A 25 -3.10 1.72 -3.48
N PRO A 26 -4.03 1.15 -2.73
CA PRO A 26 -4.91 1.91 -1.84
C PRO A 26 -4.06 2.78 -0.89
N TYR A 27 -4.48 4.03 -0.66
CA TYR A 27 -3.80 4.90 0.29
C TYR A 27 -4.23 4.57 1.72
N ILE A 28 -3.34 4.74 2.69
CA ILE A 28 -3.65 4.43 4.09
C ILE A 28 -4.86 5.27 4.52
N ASN A 29 -5.93 4.62 4.98
CA ASN A 29 -7.11 5.27 5.54
C ASN A 29 -7.86 6.24 4.58
N ALA A 30 -7.64 6.12 3.26
CA ALA A 30 -8.27 7.03 2.29
C ALA A 30 -9.63 6.54 1.80
N PHE A 31 -9.71 5.29 1.34
CA PHE A 31 -10.92 4.72 0.74
C PHE A 31 -11.17 3.28 1.21
N ASP A 32 -12.38 3.02 1.67
CA ASP A 32 -12.90 1.67 1.85
C ASP A 32 -13.57 1.24 0.52
N TYR A 33 -12.79 0.67 -0.37
CA TYR A 33 -13.24 0.26 -1.70
C TYR A 33 -14.41 -0.73 -1.64
N VAL A 34 -14.40 -1.65 -0.68
CA VAL A 34 -15.49 -2.62 -0.50
C VAL A 34 -16.80 -1.91 -0.16
N ARG A 35 -16.74 -0.87 0.68
CA ARG A 35 -17.91 -0.07 1.02
C ARG A 35 -18.40 0.78 -0.15
N ILE A 36 -17.48 1.38 -0.90
CA ILE A 36 -17.82 2.28 -2.00
C ILE A 36 -18.46 1.49 -3.15
N LEU A 37 -17.91 0.34 -3.50
CA LEU A 37 -18.38 -0.49 -4.62
C LEU A 37 -19.40 -1.56 -4.19
N ARG A 38 -19.92 -1.47 -2.95
CA ARG A 38 -20.84 -2.49 -2.42
C ARG A 38 -22.12 -2.63 -3.24
N LEU A 39 -22.71 -1.51 -3.63
CA LEU A 39 -23.96 -1.51 -4.40
C LEU A 39 -23.76 -2.18 -5.76
N GLU A 40 -22.72 -1.77 -6.49
CA GLU A 40 -22.38 -2.31 -7.80
C GLU A 40 -22.03 -3.79 -7.71
N THR A 41 -21.27 -4.19 -6.68
CA THR A 41 -20.87 -5.59 -6.49
C THR A 41 -22.06 -6.49 -6.22
N LEU A 42 -23.01 -6.05 -5.38
CA LEU A 42 -24.24 -6.80 -5.08
C LEU A 42 -25.20 -6.80 -6.27
N TRP A 43 -25.34 -5.66 -6.96
CA TRP A 43 -26.22 -5.54 -8.14
C TRP A 43 -25.77 -6.43 -9.30
N LEU A 44 -24.44 -6.53 -9.49
CA LEU A 44 -23.85 -7.36 -10.56
C LEU A 44 -23.66 -8.81 -10.11
N GLU A 45 -24.13 -9.20 -8.92
CA GLU A 45 -24.01 -10.55 -8.36
C GLU A 45 -22.56 -11.08 -8.32
N LEU A 46 -21.56 -10.15 -8.18
CA LEU A 46 -20.14 -10.50 -8.15
C LEU A 46 -19.70 -11.07 -6.80
N ALA A 47 -20.41 -10.73 -5.73
CA ALA A 47 -20.21 -11.27 -4.38
C ALA A 47 -21.46 -11.04 -3.52
N ASP A 48 -21.69 -11.91 -2.54
CA ASP A 48 -22.70 -11.72 -1.50
C ASP A 48 -22.19 -10.89 -0.32
N GLU A 49 -23.06 -10.60 0.67
CA GLU A 49 -22.70 -9.82 1.85
C GLU A 49 -21.63 -10.49 2.73
N ASN A 50 -21.58 -11.81 2.79
CA ASN A 50 -20.61 -12.53 3.59
C ASN A 50 -19.26 -12.53 2.88
N GLU A 51 -19.25 -12.74 1.57
CA GLU A 51 -18.07 -12.64 0.72
C GLU A 51 -17.46 -11.23 0.78
N LEU A 52 -18.27 -10.17 0.73
CA LEU A 52 -17.81 -8.80 0.88
C LEU A 52 -17.12 -8.56 2.23
N ARG A 53 -17.63 -9.16 3.31
CA ARG A 53 -16.99 -9.07 4.64
C ARG A 53 -15.61 -9.75 4.66
N GLU A 54 -15.48 -10.89 3.99
CA GLU A 54 -14.19 -11.60 3.89
C GLU A 54 -13.20 -10.86 2.98
N ILE A 55 -13.65 -10.32 1.85
CA ILE A 55 -12.85 -9.49 0.96
C ILE A 55 -12.33 -8.27 1.73
N LYS A 56 -13.19 -7.63 2.54
CA LYS A 56 -12.81 -6.47 3.35
C LYS A 56 -11.69 -6.78 4.36
N LYS A 57 -11.65 -7.96 4.95
CA LYS A 57 -10.59 -8.36 5.88
C LYS A 57 -9.24 -8.53 5.19
N LYS A 58 -9.26 -8.96 3.92
CA LYS A 58 -8.05 -9.27 3.13
C LYS A 58 -7.52 -8.06 2.35
N HIS A 59 -8.32 -7.00 2.23
CA HIS A 59 -7.97 -5.83 1.43
C HIS A 59 -6.76 -5.09 2.02
N VAL A 60 -5.82 -4.69 1.17
CA VAL A 60 -4.69 -3.81 1.54
C VAL A 60 -5.24 -2.48 2.07
N GLY A 61 -4.77 -2.03 3.24
CA GLY A 61 -5.27 -0.81 3.88
C GLY A 61 -6.59 -0.97 4.63
N THR A 62 -7.08 -2.21 4.85
CA THR A 62 -8.29 -2.45 5.64
C THR A 62 -8.17 -1.93 7.07
N GLU A 63 -9.28 -1.36 7.58
CA GLU A 63 -9.41 -0.97 8.99
C GLU A 63 -9.92 -2.12 9.88
N ASN A 64 -10.31 -3.25 9.29
CA ASN A 64 -10.76 -4.45 9.99
C ASN A 64 -9.56 -5.32 10.39
N LEU A 65 -8.97 -4.99 11.53
CA LEU A 65 -7.84 -5.75 12.06
C LEU A 65 -8.31 -6.81 13.06
N VAL A 66 -7.90 -8.06 12.80
CA VAL A 66 -7.66 -9.02 13.88
C VAL A 66 -6.19 -8.86 14.26
N ILE A 67 -5.93 -8.24 15.40
CA ILE A 67 -4.55 -7.96 15.87
C ILE A 67 -3.88 -9.30 16.18
N LYS A 68 -3.09 -9.82 15.25
CA LYS A 68 -2.13 -10.91 15.49
C LYS A 68 -0.78 -10.27 15.82
N ILE A 69 -0.38 -10.35 17.07
CA ILE A 69 0.57 -9.45 17.73
C ILE A 69 2.03 -9.64 17.31
N PHE A 70 2.48 -10.76 16.72
CA PHE A 70 3.90 -11.06 16.64
C PHE A 70 4.62 -10.80 15.31
N ASP A 71 3.97 -10.97 14.15
CA ASP A 71 4.65 -10.80 12.85
C ASP A 71 4.65 -9.34 12.34
N GLU A 72 3.77 -8.50 12.88
CA GLU A 72 3.59 -7.14 12.37
C GLU A 72 4.72 -6.19 12.77
N TYR A 73 5.43 -6.46 13.87
CA TYR A 73 6.48 -5.57 14.38
C TYR A 73 7.80 -5.66 13.62
N GLN A 74 8.09 -6.76 12.94
CA GLN A 74 9.32 -6.91 12.14
C GLN A 74 9.46 -5.86 11.05
N ILE A 75 8.34 -5.30 10.56
CA ILE A 75 8.36 -4.23 9.57
C ILE A 75 9.03 -2.96 10.11
N LEU A 76 9.01 -2.72 11.42
CA LEU A 76 9.64 -1.55 12.06
C LEU A 76 11.15 -1.55 11.92
N GLU A 77 11.77 -2.73 11.76
CA GLU A 77 13.20 -2.87 11.49
C GLU A 77 13.56 -2.43 10.06
N CYS A 78 12.59 -2.49 9.14
CA CYS A 78 12.80 -2.11 7.76
C CYS A 78 12.72 -0.58 7.51
N SER A 79 12.17 0.19 8.48
CA SER A 79 12.01 1.63 8.31
C SER A 79 12.01 2.36 9.65
N LEU A 80 13.04 3.16 9.90
CA LEU A 80 13.11 4.02 11.08
C LEU A 80 11.98 5.06 11.08
N LEU A 81 11.63 5.57 9.91
CA LEU A 81 10.55 6.53 9.74
C LEU A 81 9.19 5.91 10.11
N LEU A 82 8.95 4.66 9.72
CA LEU A 82 7.74 3.93 10.11
C LEU A 82 7.67 3.73 11.63
N LYS A 83 8.80 3.39 12.25
CA LYS A 83 8.90 3.23 13.70
C LYS A 83 8.52 4.54 14.42
N GLU A 84 9.02 5.65 13.94
CA GLU A 84 8.70 6.97 14.49
C GLU A 84 7.20 7.30 14.38
N TYR A 85 6.60 7.07 13.20
CA TYR A 85 5.16 7.26 13.01
C TYR A 85 4.34 6.33 13.90
N TYR A 86 4.73 5.06 13.99
CA TYR A 86 4.05 4.08 14.82
C TYR A 86 4.02 4.52 16.30
N GLU A 87 5.16 4.90 16.88
CA GLU A 87 5.25 5.30 18.28
C GLU A 87 4.42 6.58 18.55
N LYS A 88 4.50 7.58 17.68
CA LYS A 88 3.72 8.81 17.81
C LYS A 88 2.20 8.55 17.75
N ILE A 89 1.76 7.71 16.82
CA ILE A 89 0.35 7.44 16.61
C ILE A 89 -0.20 6.51 17.68
N LYS A 90 0.59 5.55 18.14
CA LYS A 90 0.21 4.60 19.19
C LYS A 90 -0.23 5.28 20.49
N ILE A 91 0.43 6.38 20.85
CA ILE A 91 0.07 7.18 22.04
C ILE A 91 -1.32 7.80 21.89
N ILE A 92 -1.70 8.21 20.67
CA ILE A 92 -2.96 8.90 20.39
C ILE A 92 -4.08 7.90 20.07
N ASP A 93 -3.77 6.87 19.27
CA ASP A 93 -4.73 5.91 18.76
C ASP A 93 -4.03 4.59 18.41
N ASN A 94 -4.02 3.68 19.38
CA ASN A 94 -3.38 2.38 19.23
C ASN A 94 -3.92 1.55 18.04
N LYS A 95 -5.23 1.64 17.78
CA LYS A 95 -5.83 0.93 16.63
C LYS A 95 -5.28 1.45 15.30
N ARG A 96 -5.18 2.77 15.15
CA ARG A 96 -4.62 3.39 13.93
C ARG A 96 -3.15 3.07 13.73
N ALA A 97 -2.37 2.97 14.80
CA ALA A 97 -0.98 2.55 14.73
C ALA A 97 -0.85 1.14 14.11
N HIS A 98 -1.69 0.18 14.52
CA HIS A 98 -1.69 -1.16 13.94
C HIS A 98 -2.17 -1.19 12.48
N ILE A 99 -3.13 -0.35 12.10
CA ILE A 99 -3.57 -0.22 10.70
C ILE A 99 -2.39 0.19 9.81
N ILE A 100 -1.54 1.11 10.29
CA ILE A 100 -0.34 1.54 9.57
C ILE A 100 0.64 0.38 9.41
N LEU A 101 0.92 -0.37 10.49
CA LEU A 101 1.79 -1.53 10.42
C LEU A 101 1.29 -2.55 9.40
N LYS A 102 -0.02 -2.88 9.46
CA LYS A 102 -0.61 -3.81 8.51
C LYS A 102 -0.44 -3.34 7.07
N PHE A 103 -0.74 -2.08 6.79
CA PHE A 103 -0.59 -1.52 5.45
C PHE A 103 0.85 -1.69 4.92
N PHE A 104 1.85 -1.31 5.69
CA PHE A 104 3.24 -1.43 5.25
C PHE A 104 3.74 -2.87 5.19
N ASN A 105 3.21 -3.78 6.02
CA ASN A 105 3.46 -5.22 5.88
C ASN A 105 2.89 -5.76 4.57
N ASP A 106 1.66 -5.37 4.20
CA ASP A 106 1.06 -5.76 2.93
C ASP A 106 1.87 -5.20 1.74
N MET A 107 2.33 -3.94 1.84
CA MET A 107 3.21 -3.35 0.81
C MET A 107 4.57 -4.06 0.73
N LYS A 108 5.15 -4.48 1.85
CA LYS A 108 6.38 -5.30 1.85
C LYS A 108 6.17 -6.63 1.12
N LYS A 109 5.06 -7.33 1.39
CA LYS A 109 4.71 -8.56 0.67
C LYS A 109 4.55 -8.30 -0.82
N ASN A 110 3.84 -7.25 -1.19
CA ASN A 110 3.67 -6.86 -2.59
C ASN A 110 5.03 -6.59 -3.27
N LEU A 111 5.91 -5.81 -2.63
CA LEU A 111 7.27 -5.56 -3.13
C LEU A 111 8.04 -6.85 -3.35
N GLN A 112 7.97 -7.81 -2.41
CA GLN A 112 8.63 -9.12 -2.54
C GLN A 112 8.05 -9.93 -3.71
N MET A 113 6.71 -9.95 -3.84
CA MET A 113 6.04 -10.66 -4.94
C MET A 113 6.41 -10.06 -6.30
N VAL A 114 6.40 -8.74 -6.42
CA VAL A 114 6.78 -8.06 -7.67
C VAL A 114 8.26 -8.31 -7.96
N ASN A 115 9.17 -8.23 -6.97
CA ASN A 115 10.58 -8.52 -7.16
C ASN A 115 10.81 -9.93 -7.72
N ASN A 116 10.09 -10.93 -7.21
CA ASN A 116 10.22 -12.32 -7.67
C ASN A 116 9.85 -12.49 -9.15
N HIS A 117 8.93 -11.66 -9.66
CA HIS A 117 8.43 -11.72 -11.03
C HIS A 117 9.04 -10.70 -11.98
N LEU A 118 9.90 -9.77 -11.50
CA LEU A 118 10.66 -8.89 -12.36
C LEU A 118 11.91 -9.59 -12.90
N GLU A 119 12.28 -9.24 -14.12
CA GLU A 119 13.61 -9.51 -14.68
C GLU A 119 14.68 -8.77 -13.89
N ASP A 120 15.94 -9.15 -14.08
CA ASP A 120 17.07 -8.42 -13.52
C ASP A 120 17.11 -6.98 -14.07
N ALA A 121 17.35 -6.01 -13.20
CA ALA A 121 17.24 -4.59 -13.50
C ALA A 121 15.84 -4.12 -13.93
N GLY A 122 14.81 -4.93 -13.78
CA GLY A 122 13.41 -4.54 -14.03
C GLY A 122 12.95 -3.41 -13.12
N VAL A 123 11.94 -2.66 -13.56
CA VAL A 123 11.49 -1.43 -12.91
C VAL A 123 10.10 -1.63 -12.27
N TYR A 124 9.91 -1.11 -11.06
CA TYR A 124 8.61 -1.06 -10.40
C TYR A 124 8.24 0.37 -10.06
N SER A 125 7.19 0.89 -10.68
CA SER A 125 6.68 2.25 -10.45
C SER A 125 5.44 2.21 -9.55
N ILE A 126 5.47 2.97 -8.46
CA ILE A 126 4.39 3.04 -7.45
C ILE A 126 3.90 4.48 -7.38
N VAL A 127 2.59 4.68 -7.61
CA VAL A 127 1.92 5.98 -7.42
C VAL A 127 1.20 5.96 -6.09
N ILE A 128 1.58 6.83 -5.16
CA ILE A 128 1.00 6.85 -3.81
C ILE A 128 0.97 8.27 -3.23
N GLY A 129 -0.14 8.62 -2.58
CA GLY A 129 -0.26 9.85 -1.80
C GLY A 129 0.22 9.70 -0.37
N ASN A 130 0.58 10.82 0.24
CA ASN A 130 0.77 10.89 1.68
C ASN A 130 -0.56 10.74 2.41
N SER A 131 -0.53 10.32 3.66
CA SER A 131 -1.72 10.14 4.48
C SER A 131 -1.62 10.98 5.75
N ASN A 132 -2.76 11.49 6.22
CA ASN A 132 -2.82 12.17 7.51
C ASN A 132 -3.62 11.31 8.50
N ILE A 133 -2.98 10.91 9.59
CA ILE A 133 -3.59 10.09 10.63
C ILE A 133 -3.45 10.81 11.98
N ARG A 134 -4.59 11.21 12.54
CA ARG A 134 -4.64 11.94 13.82
C ARG A 134 -3.80 13.23 13.85
N GLY A 135 -3.68 13.91 12.71
CA GLY A 135 -2.89 15.14 12.56
C GLY A 135 -1.40 14.89 12.26
N ILE A 136 -0.97 13.64 12.17
CA ILE A 136 0.40 13.27 11.80
C ILE A 136 0.41 12.91 10.31
N GLU A 137 1.19 13.66 9.53
CA GLU A 137 1.41 13.35 8.13
C GLU A 137 2.38 12.18 7.99
N ILE A 138 1.98 11.18 7.22
CA ILE A 138 2.77 9.99 6.92
C ILE A 138 3.23 10.09 5.47
N GLU A 139 4.52 10.26 5.28
CA GLU A 139 5.16 10.23 3.97
C GLU A 139 5.28 8.79 3.46
N SER A 140 4.15 8.26 2.96
CA SER A 140 4.03 6.85 2.60
C SER A 140 5.08 6.40 1.60
N TRP A 141 5.42 7.24 0.61
CA TRP A 141 6.43 6.96 -0.38
C TRP A 141 7.84 6.79 0.23
N LYS A 142 8.21 7.60 1.24
CA LYS A 142 9.51 7.46 1.92
C LYS A 142 9.61 6.15 2.70
N VAL A 143 8.53 5.78 3.40
CA VAL A 143 8.48 4.51 4.13
C VAL A 143 8.61 3.34 3.15
N ILE A 144 7.88 3.37 2.03
CA ILE A 144 7.97 2.34 0.97
C ILE A 144 9.38 2.28 0.39
N SER A 145 10.02 3.43 0.14
CA SER A 145 11.41 3.48 -0.34
C SER A 145 12.37 2.82 0.66
N GLN A 146 12.21 3.06 1.97
CA GLN A 146 13.05 2.40 2.97
C GLN A 146 12.82 0.88 3.00
N ILE A 147 11.55 0.43 2.98
CA ILE A 147 11.20 -0.99 2.98
C ILE A 147 11.67 -1.69 1.70
N SER A 148 11.62 -1.02 0.55
CA SER A 148 11.97 -1.60 -0.75
C SER A 148 13.42 -2.11 -0.80
N LYS A 149 14.33 -1.47 -0.05
CA LYS A 149 15.74 -1.90 0.06
C LYS A 149 15.86 -3.31 0.64
N TYR A 150 15.00 -3.66 1.59
CA TYR A 150 14.93 -5.02 2.18
C TYR A 150 14.25 -6.03 1.25
N CYS A 151 13.60 -5.54 0.18
CA CYS A 151 12.94 -6.37 -0.83
C CYS A 151 13.76 -6.47 -2.13
N GLY A 152 15.04 -6.06 -2.13
CA GLY A 152 15.94 -6.16 -3.29
C GLY A 152 15.73 -5.08 -4.34
N PHE A 153 15.30 -3.89 -3.93
CA PHE A 153 15.18 -2.72 -4.80
C PHE A 153 16.11 -1.59 -4.38
N ILE A 154 16.46 -0.74 -5.33
CA ILE A 154 17.00 0.60 -5.09
C ILE A 154 16.00 1.64 -5.61
N GLU A 155 15.91 2.76 -4.93
CA GLU A 155 15.21 3.93 -5.44
C GLU A 155 16.02 4.52 -6.60
N GLU A 156 15.42 4.57 -7.79
CA GLU A 156 16.02 5.14 -8.97
C GLU A 156 15.58 6.59 -9.19
N LEU A 157 14.28 6.84 -8.99
CA LEU A 157 13.69 8.15 -9.21
C LEU A 157 12.51 8.35 -8.27
N HIS A 158 12.38 9.57 -7.76
CA HIS A 158 11.18 10.05 -7.08
C HIS A 158 10.80 11.42 -7.59
N PHE A 159 9.52 11.61 -7.90
CA PHE A 159 8.94 12.92 -8.19
C PHE A 159 7.50 12.98 -7.70
N SER A 160 6.99 14.20 -7.57
CA SER A 160 5.61 14.40 -7.12
C SER A 160 4.92 15.44 -7.98
N TYR A 161 3.59 15.37 -8.02
CA TYR A 161 2.77 16.41 -8.63
C TYR A 161 1.62 16.80 -7.70
N GLN A 162 1.22 18.06 -7.79
CA GLN A 162 0.10 18.57 -7.00
C GLN A 162 -1.23 18.21 -7.65
N ILE A 163 -2.17 17.73 -6.84
CA ILE A 163 -3.54 17.46 -7.25
C ILE A 163 -4.27 18.79 -7.37
N ARG A 164 -4.48 19.29 -8.59
CA ARG A 164 -5.11 20.60 -8.85
C ARG A 164 -6.62 20.61 -8.60
N ASN A 165 -7.31 19.50 -8.84
CA ASN A 165 -8.76 19.39 -8.71
C ASN A 165 -9.14 18.32 -7.69
N HIS A 166 -9.59 18.74 -6.52
CA HIS A 166 -10.20 17.83 -5.55
C HIS A 166 -11.68 17.65 -5.90
N TYR A 167 -12.08 16.47 -6.35
CA TYR A 167 -13.49 16.16 -6.66
C TYR A 167 -14.41 16.22 -5.42
N LEU A 168 -13.87 16.01 -4.22
CA LEU A 168 -14.63 16.10 -2.98
C LEU A 168 -14.51 17.49 -2.38
N ARG A 169 -15.53 18.34 -2.63
CA ARG A 169 -15.68 19.67 -2.03
C ARG A 169 -16.24 19.64 -0.59
N ILE A 170 -16.44 18.46 -0.02
CA ILE A 170 -17.01 18.32 1.33
C ILE A 170 -15.89 18.52 2.33
N ASP A 171 -16.01 19.57 3.14
CA ASP A 171 -15.13 19.77 4.30
C ASP A 171 -15.33 18.63 5.29
N ARG A 172 -14.35 17.74 5.34
CA ARG A 172 -14.34 16.68 6.33
C ARG A 172 -14.07 17.33 7.69
N LYS A 173 -15.11 17.42 8.53
CA LYS A 173 -15.01 17.85 9.95
C LYS A 173 -14.12 16.91 10.79
N THR A 174 -13.58 15.84 10.19
CA THR A 174 -12.70 14.87 10.83
C THR A 174 -11.24 15.27 10.63
N LYS A 175 -10.40 14.96 11.60
CA LYS A 175 -8.94 15.25 11.66
C LYS A 175 -8.08 14.53 10.58
N GLY A 176 -8.65 14.19 9.42
CA GLY A 176 -7.95 13.67 8.25
C GLY A 176 -7.71 14.81 7.26
N GLY A 177 -6.44 15.13 6.97
CA GLY A 177 -6.05 16.14 6.00
C GLY A 177 -6.41 15.74 4.55
N LYS A 178 -6.48 16.74 3.66
CA LYS A 178 -6.57 16.49 2.21
C LYS A 178 -5.21 15.95 1.71
N ILE A 179 -5.26 14.98 0.81
CA ILE A 179 -4.08 14.57 0.05
C ILE A 179 -3.87 15.64 -1.02
N ASN A 180 -2.76 16.35 -0.95
CA ASN A 180 -2.49 17.48 -1.83
C ASN A 180 -1.55 17.12 -2.99
N SER A 181 -0.83 16.02 -2.88
CA SER A 181 0.11 15.55 -3.90
C SER A 181 0.14 14.04 -3.98
N ASP A 182 0.33 13.55 -5.20
CA ASP A 182 0.72 12.18 -5.45
C ASP A 182 2.22 12.12 -5.70
N HIS A 183 2.82 11.03 -5.25
CA HIS A 183 4.23 10.73 -5.40
C HIS A 183 4.40 9.53 -6.31
N ILE A 184 5.30 9.64 -7.27
CA ILE A 184 5.72 8.54 -8.12
C ILE A 184 7.09 8.09 -7.63
N LEU A 185 7.16 6.87 -7.14
CA LEU A 185 8.37 6.21 -6.69
C LEU A 185 8.74 5.15 -7.72
N VAL A 186 9.90 5.31 -8.34
CA VAL A 186 10.45 4.37 -9.31
C VAL A 186 11.56 3.57 -8.64
N LEU A 187 11.35 2.27 -8.56
CA LEU A 187 12.25 1.32 -7.93
C LEU A 187 12.86 0.42 -9.00
N ARG A 188 14.18 0.23 -8.95
CA ARG A 188 14.89 -0.72 -9.81
C ARG A 188 15.28 -1.97 -9.02
N LYS A 189 14.98 -3.14 -9.57
CA LYS A 189 15.41 -4.41 -9.00
C LYS A 189 16.95 -4.50 -9.06
N ILE A 190 17.54 -4.85 -7.92
CA ILE A 190 18.97 -5.13 -7.85
C ILE A 190 19.23 -6.45 -8.56
N SER A 191 20.08 -6.41 -9.59
CA SER A 191 20.51 -7.63 -10.27
C SER A 191 21.22 -8.53 -9.26
N GLY A 192 20.73 -9.77 -9.10
CA GLY A 192 21.38 -10.73 -8.22
C GLY A 192 22.80 -10.98 -8.70
N THR A 193 23.79 -10.72 -7.85
CA THR A 193 25.11 -11.30 -8.04
C THR A 193 24.89 -12.82 -7.99
N LYS A 194 25.04 -13.49 -9.13
CA LYS A 194 25.08 -14.97 -9.15
C LYS A 194 26.15 -15.38 -8.14
N LYS A 195 25.70 -15.96 -7.01
CA LYS A 195 26.59 -16.70 -6.13
C LYS A 195 27.00 -17.99 -6.79
#